data_6e5496e872536c30a4f58dc5f8a5a64b
#
_entry.id   6e5496e872536c30a4f58dc5f8a5a64b
#
_cell.length_a   1.000
_cell.length_b   1.000
_cell.length_c   1.000
_cell.angle_alpha   90.00
_cell.angle_beta   90.00
_cell.angle_gamma   90.00
#
_symmetry.space_group_name_H-M   'P 1'
#
loop_
_entity.id
_entity.type
_entity.pdbx_description
1 polymer ?
#
loop_
_entity_poly.entity_id
_entity_poly.type
_entity_poly.pdbx_seq_one_letter_code
_entity_poly.pdbx_strand_id
1 'polypeptide(L)'
;MAIKVFAIDIDGTLTENGGGVIHLGALAKLRYLEKLGYNVVYVTGRSSIEAYVLAVFGGTTRIAVGENGGAITVAPQEHKLLASKERCMEGYEVLKKSIDGIQIKPVFPRMTEVVMLRTFDLEEGQKILDEHGLSLYLSDSKYSFHINEKGVDKALGLKEALKMLKVDPEDAVAIGDSETDVPMFDICGYSVALGHAEESVKKSASYVVAGRAGEGLAQAIDHLAFNFLGVETSK
;
A
#
# COMPACT_ATOMS: atom_id res chain seq x y z
N MET A 1 7.18 -15.72 -16.74
CA MET A 1 7.38 -14.59 -15.79
C MET A 1 8.65 -14.86 -14.99
N ALA A 2 9.57 -13.92 -14.97
CA ALA A 2 10.77 -14.01 -14.13
C ALA A 2 10.57 -13.04 -12.95
N ILE A 3 10.06 -13.52 -11.81
CA ILE A 3 9.83 -12.65 -10.65
C ILE A 3 11.14 -11.96 -10.24
N LYS A 4 11.09 -10.64 -10.06
CA LYS A 4 12.20 -9.80 -9.60
C LYS A 4 11.84 -8.94 -8.40
N VAL A 5 10.54 -8.59 -8.26
CA VAL A 5 10.03 -7.71 -7.21
C VAL A 5 8.81 -8.31 -6.55
N PHE A 6 8.75 -8.20 -5.22
CA PHE A 6 7.58 -8.47 -4.39
C PHE A 6 7.07 -7.14 -3.84
N ALA A 7 5.90 -6.69 -4.30
CA ALA A 7 5.19 -5.52 -3.81
C ALA A 7 4.24 -5.95 -2.69
N ILE A 8 4.49 -5.51 -1.48
CA ILE A 8 3.84 -6.01 -0.27
C ILE A 8 3.07 -4.87 0.42
N ASP A 9 1.77 -5.04 0.61
CA ASP A 9 1.03 -4.19 1.53
C ASP A 9 1.43 -4.46 2.99
N ILE A 10 1.16 -3.50 3.88
CA ILE A 10 1.56 -3.60 5.29
C ILE A 10 0.38 -3.99 6.18
N ASP A 11 -0.66 -3.13 6.25
CA ASP A 11 -1.74 -3.29 7.23
C ASP A 11 -2.77 -4.33 6.78
N GLY A 12 -2.91 -5.39 7.56
CA GLY A 12 -3.73 -6.55 7.18
C GLY A 12 -2.97 -7.57 6.33
N THR A 13 -1.76 -7.23 5.84
CA THR A 13 -0.93 -8.11 5.02
C THR A 13 0.33 -8.54 5.76
N LEU A 14 1.23 -7.63 6.09
CA LEU A 14 2.45 -7.95 6.87
C LEU A 14 2.19 -7.93 8.38
N THR A 15 1.20 -7.16 8.83
CA THR A 15 0.85 -7.09 10.26
C THR A 15 0.04 -8.30 10.71
N GLU A 16 0.03 -8.59 12.03
CA GLU A 16 -0.70 -9.73 12.59
C GLU A 16 -2.22 -9.60 12.46
N ASN A 17 -2.77 -8.38 12.71
CA ASN A 17 -4.22 -8.16 12.81
C ASN A 17 -4.65 -6.79 12.24
N GLY A 18 -3.88 -6.18 11.34
CA GLY A 18 -4.12 -4.79 10.92
C GLY A 18 -3.82 -3.75 12.02
N GLY A 19 -3.37 -4.18 13.20
CA GLY A 19 -3.07 -3.33 14.36
C GLY A 19 -1.65 -2.75 14.39
N GLY A 20 -0.88 -2.90 13.31
CA GLY A 20 0.49 -2.38 13.21
C GLY A 20 1.58 -3.27 13.80
N VAL A 21 1.23 -4.37 14.45
CA VAL A 21 2.21 -5.35 14.97
C VAL A 21 2.69 -6.23 13.82
N ILE A 22 3.99 -6.20 13.54
CA ILE A 22 4.60 -6.95 12.44
C ILE A 22 4.63 -8.44 12.74
N HIS A 23 4.17 -9.27 11.81
CA HIS A 23 4.29 -10.72 11.87
C HIS A 23 5.72 -11.14 11.56
N LEU A 24 6.48 -11.54 12.58
CA LEU A 24 7.92 -11.78 12.47
C LEU A 24 8.26 -12.92 11.51
N GLY A 25 7.44 -13.98 11.44
CA GLY A 25 7.63 -15.08 10.52
C GLY A 25 7.54 -14.65 9.04
N ALA A 26 6.55 -13.82 8.71
CA ALA A 26 6.43 -13.26 7.36
C ALA A 26 7.61 -12.34 7.04
N LEU A 27 8.00 -11.46 7.98
CA LEU A 27 9.16 -10.59 7.79
C LEU A 27 10.46 -11.40 7.56
N ALA A 28 10.64 -12.50 8.28
CA ALA A 28 11.79 -13.37 8.09
C ALA A 28 11.84 -13.96 6.66
N LYS A 29 10.68 -14.37 6.11
CA LYS A 29 10.57 -14.85 4.73
C LYS A 29 10.84 -13.75 3.70
N LEU A 30 10.34 -12.52 3.91
CA LEU A 30 10.67 -11.37 3.05
C LEU A 30 12.18 -11.09 3.03
N ARG A 31 12.84 -11.12 4.20
CA ARG A 31 14.30 -10.98 4.29
C ARG A 31 15.03 -12.14 3.60
N TYR A 32 14.46 -13.32 3.58
CA TYR A 32 15.05 -14.44 2.85
C TYR A 32 14.96 -14.23 1.34
N LEU A 33 13.84 -13.70 0.82
CA LEU A 33 13.75 -13.31 -0.59
C LEU A 33 14.80 -12.28 -0.99
N GLU A 34 15.04 -11.26 -0.15
CA GLU A 34 16.13 -10.28 -0.38
C GLU A 34 17.52 -10.94 -0.46
N LYS A 35 17.79 -11.90 0.41
CA LYS A 35 19.07 -12.66 0.38
C LYS A 35 19.22 -13.52 -0.89
N LEU A 36 18.13 -13.91 -1.50
CA LEU A 36 18.12 -14.60 -2.80
C LEU A 36 18.25 -13.66 -4.00
N GLY A 37 18.29 -12.35 -3.76
CA GLY A 37 18.43 -11.32 -4.81
C GLY A 37 17.13 -10.76 -5.36
N TYR A 38 15.98 -11.08 -4.75
CA TYR A 38 14.71 -10.46 -5.10
C TYR A 38 14.53 -9.14 -4.34
N ASN A 39 13.91 -8.14 -4.98
CA ASN A 39 13.55 -6.92 -4.29
C ASN A 39 12.21 -7.07 -3.57
N VAL A 40 12.10 -6.53 -2.35
CA VAL A 40 10.86 -6.48 -1.57
C VAL A 40 10.52 -5.01 -1.30
N VAL A 41 9.45 -4.51 -1.91
CA VAL A 41 8.99 -3.11 -1.85
C VAL A 41 7.68 -3.05 -1.07
N TYR A 42 7.63 -2.25 -0.01
CA TYR A 42 6.38 -1.97 0.68
C TYR A 42 5.56 -0.94 -0.07
N VAL A 43 4.24 -1.20 -0.22
CA VAL A 43 3.27 -0.32 -0.88
C VAL A 43 2.04 -0.19 0.01
N THR A 44 1.85 0.96 0.64
CA THR A 44 0.93 1.09 1.78
C THR A 44 0.16 2.41 1.79
N GLY A 45 -0.97 2.45 2.51
CA GLY A 45 -1.65 3.68 2.90
C GLY A 45 -0.98 4.44 4.05
N ARG A 46 0.03 3.87 4.72
CA ARG A 46 0.85 4.58 5.72
C ARG A 46 1.74 5.63 5.06
N SER A 47 2.39 6.47 5.88
CA SER A 47 3.46 7.36 5.40
C SER A 47 4.56 6.55 4.71
N SER A 48 5.08 7.04 3.58
CA SER A 48 6.23 6.43 2.92
C SER A 48 7.48 6.42 3.80
N ILE A 49 7.58 7.35 4.77
CA ILE A 49 8.66 7.38 5.76
C ILE A 49 8.54 6.20 6.74
N GLU A 50 7.33 5.91 7.26
CA GLU A 50 7.09 4.73 8.12
C GLU A 50 7.47 3.44 7.40
N ALA A 51 7.02 3.28 6.15
CA ALA A 51 7.32 2.13 5.33
C ALA A 51 8.83 2.03 5.01
N TYR A 52 9.51 3.14 4.77
CA TYR A 52 10.96 3.16 4.57
C TYR A 52 11.73 2.76 5.83
N VAL A 53 11.34 3.26 6.99
CA VAL A 53 11.93 2.85 8.28
C VAL A 53 11.76 1.35 8.51
N LEU A 54 10.56 0.81 8.21
CA LEU A 54 10.30 -0.63 8.26
C LEU A 54 11.23 -1.38 7.28
N ALA A 55 11.41 -0.89 6.06
CA ALA A 55 12.30 -1.51 5.07
C ALA A 55 13.76 -1.55 5.57
N VAL A 56 14.25 -0.45 6.17
CA VAL A 56 15.60 -0.37 6.71
C VAL A 56 15.82 -1.39 7.85
N PHE A 57 14.95 -1.39 8.86
CA PHE A 57 15.07 -2.28 10.02
C PHE A 57 14.63 -3.71 9.71
N GLY A 58 13.67 -3.87 8.81
CA GLY A 58 13.22 -5.17 8.30
C GLY A 58 14.26 -5.86 7.42
N GLY A 59 15.22 -5.11 6.86
CA GLY A 59 16.24 -5.64 5.95
C GLY A 59 15.68 -6.02 4.59
N THR A 60 14.79 -5.18 4.06
CA THR A 60 14.19 -5.29 2.72
C THR A 60 14.65 -4.13 1.82
N THR A 61 14.18 -4.07 0.58
CA THR A 61 14.58 -3.04 -0.40
C THR A 61 14.27 -1.63 0.13
N ARG A 62 15.26 -0.73 0.09
CA ARG A 62 15.15 0.65 0.61
C ARG A 62 14.45 1.59 -0.37
N ILE A 63 13.31 1.15 -0.88
CA ILE A 63 12.35 1.93 -1.66
C ILE A 63 10.98 1.62 -1.07
N ALA A 64 10.26 2.61 -0.60
CA ALA A 64 8.97 2.43 0.02
C ALA A 64 7.94 3.39 -0.57
N VAL A 65 6.80 2.84 -0.99
CA VAL A 65 5.65 3.56 -1.51
C VAL A 65 4.65 3.73 -0.38
N GLY A 66 4.30 4.97 -0.08
CA GLY A 66 3.31 5.31 0.94
C GLY A 66 2.20 6.21 0.42
N GLU A 67 1.29 6.55 1.33
CA GLU A 67 0.20 7.50 1.07
C GLU A 67 -0.63 7.07 -0.16
N ASN A 68 -0.95 5.75 -0.20
CA ASN A 68 -1.67 5.11 -1.30
C ASN A 68 -1.06 5.39 -2.69
N GLY A 69 0.27 5.49 -2.77
CA GLY A 69 0.97 5.72 -4.03
C GLY A 69 1.42 7.17 -4.23
N GLY A 70 1.01 8.10 -3.37
CA GLY A 70 1.32 9.53 -3.52
C GLY A 70 2.79 9.89 -3.25
N ALA A 71 3.47 9.13 -2.41
CA ALA A 71 4.84 9.42 -2.00
C ALA A 71 5.74 8.18 -2.02
N ILE A 72 6.97 8.35 -2.49
CA ILE A 72 8.00 7.31 -2.48
C ILE A 72 9.20 7.84 -1.71
N THR A 73 9.68 7.08 -0.72
CA THR A 73 10.89 7.39 0.04
C THR A 73 12.00 6.41 -0.31
N VAL A 74 13.18 6.93 -0.67
CA VAL A 74 14.37 6.14 -1.04
C VAL A 74 15.56 6.39 -0.13
N ALA A 75 15.53 7.51 0.62
CA ALA A 75 16.49 7.84 1.68
C ALA A 75 15.81 8.75 2.72
N PRO A 76 16.40 8.98 3.91
CA PRO A 76 15.76 9.75 4.99
C PRO A 76 15.28 11.15 4.59
N GLN A 77 15.89 11.77 3.59
CA GLN A 77 15.54 13.11 3.08
C GLN A 77 15.32 13.12 1.57
N GLU A 78 15.16 11.96 0.96
CA GLU A 78 14.96 11.82 -0.48
C GLU A 78 13.60 11.16 -0.76
N HIS A 79 12.69 11.99 -1.27
CA HIS A 79 11.31 11.61 -1.54
C HIS A 79 10.93 12.01 -2.96
N LYS A 80 10.18 11.14 -3.64
CA LYS A 80 9.50 11.48 -4.88
C LYS A 80 8.01 11.62 -4.59
N LEU A 81 7.47 12.81 -4.83
CA LEU A 81 6.05 13.10 -4.63
C LEU A 81 5.32 12.99 -5.98
N LEU A 82 4.21 12.28 -5.98
CA LEU A 82 3.36 12.04 -7.16
C LEU A 82 2.01 12.77 -7.03
N ALA A 83 1.77 13.42 -5.89
CA ALA A 83 0.61 14.22 -5.60
C ALA A 83 0.99 15.45 -4.77
N SER A 84 0.10 16.43 -4.65
CA SER A 84 0.31 17.67 -3.89
C SER A 84 -0.52 17.67 -2.60
N LYS A 85 0.15 17.81 -1.49
CA LYS A 85 -0.51 18.00 -0.20
C LYS A 85 -1.32 19.30 -0.15
N GLU A 86 -0.84 20.34 -0.81
CA GLU A 86 -1.49 21.64 -0.86
C GLU A 86 -2.89 21.53 -1.47
N ARG A 87 -3.05 20.75 -2.57
CA ARG A 87 -4.35 20.50 -3.17
C ARG A 87 -5.26 19.71 -2.24
N CYS A 88 -4.74 18.71 -1.55
CA CYS A 88 -5.51 17.96 -0.55
C CYS A 88 -5.92 18.85 0.63
N MET A 89 -5.08 19.81 1.04
CA MET A 89 -5.41 20.80 2.06
C MET A 89 -6.50 21.78 1.59
N GLU A 90 -6.51 22.18 0.32
CA GLU A 90 -7.62 22.97 -0.26
C GLU A 90 -8.94 22.21 -0.12
N GLY A 91 -8.95 20.93 -0.46
CA GLY A 91 -10.12 20.06 -0.26
C GLY A 91 -10.55 19.97 1.20
N TYR A 92 -9.60 19.81 2.12
CA TYR A 92 -9.89 19.81 3.56
C TYR A 92 -10.54 21.13 4.01
N GLU A 93 -10.05 22.28 3.56
CA GLU A 93 -10.61 23.58 3.94
C GLU A 93 -12.04 23.80 3.36
N VAL A 94 -12.33 23.24 2.18
CA VAL A 94 -13.69 23.22 1.61
C VAL A 94 -14.61 22.37 2.48
N LEU A 95 -14.23 21.14 2.79
CA LEU A 95 -15.01 20.24 3.64
C LEU A 95 -15.26 20.84 5.03
N LYS A 96 -14.26 21.42 5.64
CA LYS A 96 -14.32 22.01 6.98
C LYS A 96 -15.29 23.20 7.06
N LYS A 97 -15.49 23.92 5.95
CA LYS A 97 -16.47 25.01 5.87
C LYS A 97 -17.90 24.52 5.64
N SER A 98 -18.06 23.33 5.06
CA SER A 98 -19.34 22.77 4.65
C SER A 98 -19.91 21.78 5.66
N ILE A 99 -19.07 21.12 6.44
CA ILE A 99 -19.45 20.06 7.39
C ILE A 99 -18.85 20.35 8.75
N ASP A 100 -19.69 20.40 9.77
CA ASP A 100 -19.24 20.61 11.16
C ASP A 100 -18.47 19.38 11.71
N GLY A 101 -17.48 19.64 12.55
CA GLY A 101 -16.78 18.62 13.29
C GLY A 101 -15.70 17.85 12.52
N ILE A 102 -15.37 18.26 11.29
CA ILE A 102 -14.26 17.67 10.53
C ILE A 102 -12.93 18.02 11.19
N GLN A 103 -12.09 17.01 11.41
CA GLN A 103 -10.78 17.17 12.05
C GLN A 103 -9.70 16.32 11.36
N ILE A 104 -8.52 16.92 11.21
CA ILE A 104 -7.31 16.18 10.81
C ILE A 104 -6.96 15.19 11.93
N LYS A 105 -6.72 13.94 11.54
CA LYS A 105 -6.28 12.89 12.45
C LYS A 105 -4.79 13.05 12.74
N PRO A 106 -4.34 13.00 14.02
CA PRO A 106 -2.93 12.93 14.35
C PRO A 106 -2.33 11.61 13.84
N VAL A 107 -1.46 11.70 12.85
CA VAL A 107 -0.74 10.57 12.25
C VAL A 107 0.71 10.99 11.98
N PHE A 108 1.57 10.03 11.61
CA PHE A 108 2.90 10.38 11.12
C PHE A 108 2.81 11.35 9.92
N PRO A 109 3.83 12.21 9.71
CA PRO A 109 3.79 13.22 8.66
C PRO A 109 3.41 12.64 7.31
N ARG A 110 2.48 13.30 6.63
CA ARG A 110 2.05 13.00 5.27
C ARG A 110 2.56 14.09 4.33
N MET A 111 3.00 13.70 3.16
CA MET A 111 3.58 14.60 2.16
C MET A 111 2.64 14.91 1.00
N THR A 112 1.61 14.08 0.78
CA THR A 112 0.77 14.16 -0.42
C THR A 112 -0.73 14.03 -0.15
N GLU A 113 -1.13 13.64 1.05
CA GLU A 113 -2.54 13.43 1.43
C GLU A 113 -2.91 14.16 2.71
N VAL A 114 -4.20 14.27 2.99
CA VAL A 114 -4.74 14.70 4.28
C VAL A 114 -5.53 13.56 4.90
N VAL A 115 -5.17 13.21 6.15
CA VAL A 115 -5.85 12.14 6.90
C VAL A 115 -6.78 12.75 7.93
N MET A 116 -8.04 12.30 7.97
CA MET A 116 -9.09 12.85 8.81
C MET A 116 -9.71 11.77 9.70
N LEU A 117 -10.31 12.23 10.81
CA LEU A 117 -11.18 11.39 11.61
C LEU A 117 -12.44 11.02 10.83
N ARG A 118 -12.99 9.84 11.10
CA ARG A 118 -14.23 9.34 10.48
C ARG A 118 -15.46 9.91 11.20
N THR A 119 -15.67 11.24 11.08
CA THR A 119 -16.72 11.99 11.80
C THR A 119 -17.83 12.54 10.92
N PHE A 120 -17.82 12.21 9.63
CA PHE A 120 -18.81 12.71 8.67
C PHE A 120 -19.16 11.62 7.64
N ASP A 121 -20.19 11.87 6.84
CA ASP A 121 -20.56 10.96 5.76
C ASP A 121 -19.62 11.11 4.55
N LEU A 122 -19.05 9.99 4.10
CA LEU A 122 -18.03 9.99 3.04
C LEU A 122 -18.61 10.41 1.68
N GLU A 123 -19.86 10.00 1.37
CA GLU A 123 -20.51 10.31 0.10
C GLU A 123 -20.91 11.79 0.05
N GLU A 124 -21.38 12.33 1.16
CA GLU A 124 -21.64 13.76 1.31
C GLU A 124 -20.36 14.57 1.10
N GLY A 125 -19.27 14.17 1.77
CA GLY A 125 -17.97 14.82 1.60
C GLY A 125 -17.47 14.78 0.17
N GLN A 126 -17.58 13.64 -0.51
CA GLN A 126 -17.17 13.50 -1.91
C GLN A 126 -17.98 14.40 -2.83
N LYS A 127 -19.29 14.46 -2.64
CA LYS A 127 -20.18 15.34 -3.40
C LYS A 127 -19.77 16.82 -3.27
N ILE A 128 -19.44 17.26 -2.07
CA ILE A 128 -18.97 18.64 -1.82
C ILE A 128 -17.68 18.93 -2.60
N LEU A 129 -16.71 18.01 -2.59
CA LEU A 129 -15.47 18.18 -3.36
C LEU A 129 -15.74 18.27 -4.87
N ASP A 130 -16.65 17.43 -5.39
CA ASP A 130 -17.01 17.42 -6.80
C ASP A 130 -17.76 18.70 -7.20
N GLU A 131 -18.68 19.21 -6.39
CA GLU A 131 -19.40 20.48 -6.60
C GLU A 131 -18.45 21.70 -6.64
N HIS A 132 -17.32 21.63 -5.93
CA HIS A 132 -16.28 22.66 -5.98
C HIS A 132 -15.26 22.46 -7.12
N GLY A 133 -15.47 21.44 -7.97
CA GLY A 133 -14.60 21.17 -9.12
C GLY A 133 -13.19 20.68 -8.77
N LEU A 134 -13.02 20.16 -7.55
CA LEU A 134 -11.72 19.66 -7.09
C LEU A 134 -11.45 18.26 -7.62
N SER A 135 -10.28 18.05 -8.22
CA SER A 135 -9.84 16.74 -8.70
C SER A 135 -9.30 15.88 -7.55
N LEU A 136 -10.15 15.69 -6.52
CA LEU A 136 -9.83 14.95 -5.30
C LEU A 136 -10.84 13.82 -5.10
N TYR A 137 -10.41 12.79 -4.36
CA TYR A 137 -11.31 11.75 -3.90
C TYR A 137 -11.10 11.44 -2.41
N LEU A 138 -12.18 11.02 -1.78
CA LEU A 138 -12.16 10.51 -0.41
C LEU A 138 -12.09 9.00 -0.42
N SER A 139 -11.22 8.44 0.39
CA SER A 139 -11.17 7.00 0.64
C SER A 139 -11.30 6.70 2.13
N ASP A 140 -11.88 5.53 2.46
CA ASP A 140 -12.03 5.01 3.82
C ASP A 140 -11.10 3.82 4.01
N SER A 141 -10.10 3.96 4.87
CA SER A 141 -9.21 2.87 5.25
C SER A 141 -9.78 2.01 6.40
N LYS A 142 -11.04 2.21 6.80
CA LYS A 142 -11.68 1.69 8.04
C LYS A 142 -11.11 2.29 9.34
N TYR A 143 -9.96 2.96 9.28
CA TYR A 143 -9.30 3.64 10.41
C TYR A 143 -9.36 5.16 10.30
N SER A 144 -9.47 5.67 9.09
CA SER A 144 -9.38 7.10 8.76
C SER A 144 -10.01 7.37 7.42
N PHE A 145 -10.46 8.60 7.22
CA PHE A 145 -10.72 9.13 5.88
C PHE A 145 -9.48 9.80 5.32
N HIS A 146 -9.26 9.67 4.04
CA HIS A 146 -8.11 10.24 3.34
C HIS A 146 -8.59 11.10 2.17
N ILE A 147 -8.03 12.29 2.03
CA ILE A 147 -8.16 13.11 0.82
C ILE A 147 -6.95 12.84 -0.04
N ASN A 148 -7.18 12.35 -1.26
CA ASN A 148 -6.15 12.06 -2.24
C ASN A 148 -6.48 12.75 -3.57
N GLU A 149 -5.48 13.01 -4.42
CA GLU A 149 -5.72 13.44 -5.79
C GLU A 149 -6.27 12.29 -6.64
N LYS A 150 -7.24 12.57 -7.51
CA LYS A 150 -7.77 11.58 -8.47
C LYS A 150 -6.65 11.10 -9.39
N GLY A 151 -6.59 9.78 -9.61
CA GLY A 151 -5.56 9.12 -10.41
C GLY A 151 -4.29 8.76 -9.64
N VAL A 152 -4.22 9.05 -8.35
CA VAL A 152 -3.14 8.60 -7.46
C VAL A 152 -3.61 7.37 -6.71
N ASP A 153 -2.97 6.25 -6.94
CA ASP A 153 -3.24 4.96 -6.30
C ASP A 153 -1.95 4.16 -6.09
N LYS A 154 -2.06 3.02 -5.43
CA LYS A 154 -0.91 2.15 -5.16
C LYS A 154 -0.21 1.67 -6.45
N ALA A 155 -0.94 1.52 -7.57
CA ALA A 155 -0.34 1.15 -8.86
C ALA A 155 0.54 2.25 -9.43
N LEU A 156 0.13 3.53 -9.33
CA LEU A 156 0.94 4.66 -9.76
C LEU A 156 2.28 4.70 -9.01
N GLY A 157 2.22 4.62 -7.68
CA GLY A 157 3.41 4.61 -6.84
C GLY A 157 4.31 3.40 -7.11
N LEU A 158 3.72 2.21 -7.26
CA LEU A 158 4.46 1.00 -7.57
C LEU A 158 5.15 1.08 -8.94
N LYS A 159 4.46 1.56 -9.97
CA LYS A 159 5.07 1.75 -11.31
C LYS A 159 6.32 2.63 -11.24
N GLU A 160 6.29 3.69 -10.46
CA GLU A 160 7.44 4.57 -10.30
C GLU A 160 8.58 3.89 -9.49
N ALA A 161 8.26 3.12 -8.45
CA ALA A 161 9.24 2.33 -7.73
C ALA A 161 9.89 1.26 -8.62
N LEU A 162 9.11 0.57 -9.45
CA LEU A 162 9.60 -0.42 -10.42
C LEU A 162 10.54 0.21 -11.45
N LYS A 163 10.22 1.42 -11.96
CA LYS A 163 11.12 2.19 -12.85
C LYS A 163 12.47 2.48 -12.20
N MET A 164 12.49 2.85 -10.91
CA MET A 164 13.73 3.07 -10.16
C MET A 164 14.57 1.79 -10.08
N LEU A 165 13.92 0.62 -9.94
CA LEU A 165 14.54 -0.69 -9.91
C LEU A 165 14.88 -1.24 -11.31
N LYS A 166 14.42 -0.59 -12.39
CA LYS A 166 14.55 -1.05 -13.79
C LYS A 166 13.91 -2.42 -14.01
N VAL A 167 12.72 -2.61 -13.43
CA VAL A 167 11.93 -3.84 -13.52
C VAL A 167 10.60 -3.54 -14.18
N ASP A 168 10.18 -4.39 -15.12
CA ASP A 168 8.89 -4.30 -15.74
C ASP A 168 7.80 -4.79 -14.78
N PRO A 169 6.58 -4.19 -14.79
CA PRO A 169 5.50 -4.62 -13.91
C PRO A 169 5.13 -6.10 -14.04
N GLU A 170 5.29 -6.68 -15.23
CA GLU A 170 5.06 -8.13 -15.48
C GLU A 170 6.03 -9.05 -14.72
N ASP A 171 7.17 -8.54 -14.26
CA ASP A 171 8.15 -9.25 -13.44
C ASP A 171 7.97 -8.96 -11.92
N ALA A 172 6.87 -8.32 -11.55
CA ALA A 172 6.51 -8.06 -10.16
C ALA A 172 5.34 -8.95 -9.71
N VAL A 173 5.33 -9.26 -8.42
CA VAL A 173 4.20 -9.89 -7.72
C VAL A 173 3.65 -8.90 -6.71
N ALA A 174 2.32 -8.74 -6.66
CA ALA A 174 1.64 -7.94 -5.64
C ALA A 174 0.95 -8.85 -4.62
N ILE A 175 1.05 -8.52 -3.32
CA ILE A 175 0.36 -9.23 -2.24
C ILE A 175 -0.36 -8.20 -1.36
N GLY A 176 -1.66 -8.41 -1.13
CA GLY A 176 -2.50 -7.49 -0.37
C GLY A 176 -3.83 -8.11 0.05
N ASP A 177 -4.65 -7.34 0.77
CA ASP A 177 -5.92 -7.81 1.35
C ASP A 177 -7.10 -6.85 1.18
N SER A 178 -6.88 -5.67 0.62
CA SER A 178 -7.88 -4.60 0.56
C SER A 178 -8.16 -4.12 -0.88
N GLU A 179 -9.26 -3.40 -1.06
CA GLU A 179 -9.61 -2.81 -2.36
C GLU A 179 -8.57 -1.83 -2.87
N THR A 180 -7.82 -1.19 -1.98
CA THR A 180 -6.72 -0.29 -2.38
C THR A 180 -5.53 -1.03 -3.01
N ASP A 181 -5.48 -2.37 -2.89
CA ASP A 181 -4.44 -3.23 -3.47
C ASP A 181 -4.79 -3.70 -4.89
N VAL A 182 -6.07 -3.69 -5.25
CA VAL A 182 -6.53 -4.15 -6.57
C VAL A 182 -5.79 -3.45 -7.72
N PRO A 183 -5.56 -2.13 -7.70
CA PRO A 183 -4.76 -1.48 -8.75
C PRO A 183 -3.34 -2.06 -8.89
N MET A 184 -2.68 -2.51 -7.80
CA MET A 184 -1.39 -3.20 -7.91
C MET A 184 -1.54 -4.59 -8.54
N PHE A 185 -2.64 -5.32 -8.22
CA PHE A 185 -2.90 -6.64 -8.80
C PHE A 185 -3.04 -6.55 -10.32
N ASP A 186 -3.70 -5.51 -10.81
CA ASP A 186 -3.97 -5.30 -12.25
C ASP A 186 -2.71 -5.04 -13.07
N ILE A 187 -1.66 -4.50 -12.48
CA ILE A 187 -0.42 -4.15 -13.20
C ILE A 187 0.69 -5.17 -13.04
N CYS A 188 0.65 -6.00 -12.01
CA CYS A 188 1.68 -7.00 -11.75
C CYS A 188 1.45 -8.28 -12.56
N GLY A 189 2.53 -8.97 -12.92
CA GLY A 189 2.45 -10.25 -13.63
C GLY A 189 1.77 -11.36 -12.84
N TYR A 190 1.71 -11.24 -11.51
CA TYR A 190 0.99 -12.15 -10.62
C TYR A 190 0.54 -11.42 -9.36
N SER A 191 -0.56 -11.86 -8.77
CA SER A 191 -1.09 -11.25 -7.55
C SER A 191 -1.65 -12.29 -6.60
N VAL A 192 -1.53 -12.03 -5.30
CA VAL A 192 -2.04 -12.90 -4.25
C VAL A 192 -2.90 -12.11 -3.27
N ALA A 193 -4.15 -12.50 -3.11
CA ALA A 193 -5.03 -11.98 -2.08
C ALA A 193 -5.02 -12.89 -0.84
N LEU A 194 -5.15 -12.28 0.34
CA LEU A 194 -5.19 -13.01 1.60
C LEU A 194 -6.59 -13.54 1.93
N GLY A 195 -6.68 -14.61 2.71
CA GLY A 195 -7.92 -15.34 2.96
C GLY A 195 -9.03 -14.55 3.65
N HIS A 196 -8.70 -13.46 4.35
CA HIS A 196 -9.67 -12.55 4.98
C HIS A 196 -10.11 -11.36 4.12
N ALA A 197 -9.49 -11.19 2.94
CA ALA A 197 -9.88 -10.14 2.00
C ALA A 197 -11.36 -10.28 1.58
N GLU A 198 -11.96 -9.19 1.16
CA GLU A 198 -13.31 -9.21 0.63
C GLU A 198 -13.38 -9.98 -0.71
N GLU A 199 -14.55 -10.51 -1.06
CA GLU A 199 -14.71 -11.36 -2.25
C GLU A 199 -14.40 -10.61 -3.56
N SER A 200 -14.62 -9.29 -3.61
CA SER A 200 -14.21 -8.42 -4.72
C SER A 200 -12.70 -8.46 -4.94
N VAL A 201 -11.93 -8.31 -3.85
CA VAL A 201 -10.46 -8.33 -3.86
C VAL A 201 -9.93 -9.72 -4.24
N LYS A 202 -10.51 -10.79 -3.68
CA LYS A 202 -10.13 -12.16 -4.01
C LYS A 202 -10.34 -12.49 -5.48
N LYS A 203 -11.43 -12.00 -6.08
CA LYS A 203 -11.73 -12.21 -7.52
C LYS A 203 -10.76 -11.48 -8.45
N SER A 204 -10.14 -10.41 -7.99
CA SER A 204 -9.17 -9.62 -8.76
C SER A 204 -7.75 -10.20 -8.70
N ALA A 205 -7.48 -11.12 -7.76
CA ALA A 205 -6.16 -11.70 -7.59
C ALA A 205 -5.96 -12.97 -8.46
N SER A 206 -4.72 -13.22 -8.88
CA SER A 206 -4.33 -14.44 -9.58
C SER A 206 -4.44 -15.68 -8.69
N TYR A 207 -4.25 -15.52 -7.39
CA TYR A 207 -4.31 -16.59 -6.40
C TYR A 207 -4.82 -16.09 -5.05
N VAL A 208 -5.44 -16.95 -4.27
CA VAL A 208 -5.93 -16.66 -2.93
C VAL A 208 -5.37 -17.71 -1.96
N VAL A 209 -4.69 -17.25 -0.92
CA VAL A 209 -4.26 -18.12 0.19
C VAL A 209 -5.35 -18.23 1.26
N ALA A 210 -5.37 -19.32 2.02
CA ALA A 210 -6.34 -19.48 3.11
C ALA A 210 -5.98 -18.65 4.35
N GLY A 211 -4.70 -18.39 4.56
CA GLY A 211 -4.19 -17.66 5.72
C GLY A 211 -4.61 -16.20 5.74
N ARG A 212 -4.61 -15.61 6.93
CA ARG A 212 -5.01 -14.23 7.20
C ARG A 212 -3.79 -13.41 7.58
N ALA A 213 -3.77 -12.14 7.24
CA ALA A 213 -2.75 -11.19 7.68
C ALA A 213 -1.33 -11.75 7.49
N GLY A 214 -0.41 -11.55 8.44
CA GLY A 214 0.97 -12.01 8.34
C GLY A 214 1.13 -13.53 8.12
N GLU A 215 0.24 -14.35 8.66
CA GLU A 215 0.22 -15.79 8.38
C GLU A 215 -0.13 -16.06 6.89
N GLY A 216 -1.10 -15.32 6.36
CA GLY A 216 -1.45 -15.38 4.94
C GLY A 216 -0.30 -14.93 4.04
N LEU A 217 0.41 -13.86 4.42
CA LEU A 217 1.61 -13.44 3.70
C LEU A 217 2.70 -14.52 3.71
N ALA A 218 2.93 -15.17 4.85
CA ALA A 218 3.89 -16.27 4.92
C ALA A 218 3.51 -17.41 3.97
N GLN A 219 2.23 -17.80 3.93
CA GLN A 219 1.71 -18.80 2.98
C GLN A 219 1.83 -18.35 1.52
N ALA A 220 1.58 -17.07 1.23
CA ALA A 220 1.74 -16.51 -0.11
C ALA A 220 3.20 -16.61 -0.59
N ILE A 221 4.15 -16.30 0.27
CA ILE A 221 5.59 -16.42 -0.05
C ILE A 221 5.95 -17.87 -0.30
N ASP A 222 5.47 -18.83 0.52
CA ASP A 222 5.72 -20.26 0.31
C ASP A 222 5.14 -20.76 -1.03
N HIS A 223 3.92 -20.34 -1.36
CA HIS A 223 3.30 -20.66 -2.64
C HIS A 223 4.13 -20.15 -3.83
N LEU A 224 4.60 -18.89 -3.76
CA LEU A 224 5.39 -18.28 -4.81
C LEU A 224 6.79 -18.92 -4.92
N ALA A 225 7.41 -19.20 -3.79
CA ALA A 225 8.72 -19.86 -3.74
C ALA A 225 8.68 -21.25 -4.40
N PHE A 226 7.66 -22.04 -4.08
CA PHE A 226 7.49 -23.38 -4.64
C PHE A 226 7.18 -23.35 -6.14
N ASN A 227 6.21 -22.50 -6.57
CA ASN A 227 5.69 -22.56 -7.93
C ASN A 227 6.53 -21.77 -8.95
N PHE A 228 7.26 -20.74 -8.53
CA PHE A 228 7.94 -19.81 -9.44
C PHE A 228 9.45 -19.70 -9.21
N LEU A 229 9.94 -19.91 -7.99
CA LEU A 229 11.34 -19.69 -7.67
C LEU A 229 12.14 -20.99 -7.55
N GLY A 230 11.48 -22.13 -7.39
CA GLY A 230 12.12 -23.44 -7.21
C GLY A 230 12.94 -23.54 -5.92
N VAL A 231 12.60 -22.76 -4.89
CA VAL A 231 13.27 -22.74 -3.58
C VAL A 231 12.28 -23.06 -2.46
N GLU A 232 12.78 -23.68 -1.39
CA GLU A 232 12.02 -23.85 -0.16
C GLU A 232 12.31 -22.67 0.78
N THR A 233 11.25 -22.06 1.30
CA THR A 233 11.34 -20.95 2.28
C THR A 233 11.31 -21.48 3.72
N SER A 234 11.52 -22.79 3.89
CA SER A 234 11.41 -23.46 5.17
C SER A 234 12.66 -23.27 6.04
N LYS A 235 12.52 -22.72 7.15
CA LYS A 235 12.75 -22.98 8.58
C LYS A 235 12.98 -21.73 9.36
#